data_c2fa2686140f8e6d1cb64bed7d7af1b1
#
_entry.id   c2fa2686140f8e6d1cb64bed7d7af1b1
#
_cell.length_a   1.000
_cell.length_b   1.000
_cell.length_c   1.000
_cell.angle_alpha   90.00
_cell.angle_beta   90.00
_cell.angle_gamma   90.00
#
_symmetry.space_group_name_H-M   'P 1'
#
loop_
_entity.id
_entity.type
_entity.pdbx_description
1 polymer ?
#
loop_
_entity_poly.entity_id
_entity_poly.type
_entity_poly.pdbx_seq_one_letter_code
_entity_poly.pdbx_strand_id
1 'polypeptide(L)'
;TGAITPVAKVNPVNIGGVVVSNATLHNEEEIIRKDIRIGDVVKIERAGDVIPHVLSVDLKKRVENYKKFVFPKKCPSCGSKIIKDYNKNTKKFDAVQRCSSEGYKCEKIAIEKIKHFVSKDALNIDGLGKKVVEKFWEKKLIRFPQDIFKLDYNKIENLEGWGSQSTSNLNYSINKSKDIS
;
A
#
# COMPACT_ATOMS: atom_id res chain seq x y z
N THR A 1 6.90 -3.22 4.63
CA THR A 1 6.97 -2.42 5.87
C THR A 1 5.83 -2.72 6.85
N GLY A 2 4.66 -3.18 6.39
CA GLY A 2 3.50 -3.48 7.24
C GLY A 2 2.83 -2.26 7.88
N ALA A 3 3.20 -1.05 7.50
CA ALA A 3 2.59 0.17 8.01
C ALA A 3 1.09 0.24 7.69
N ILE A 4 0.30 0.70 8.65
CA ILE A 4 -1.15 0.89 8.52
C ILE A 4 -1.41 2.38 8.49
N THR A 5 -1.68 2.88 7.29
CA THR A 5 -1.91 4.31 7.05
C THR A 5 -3.39 4.56 6.82
N PRO A 6 -4.05 5.38 7.64
CA PRO A 6 -5.44 5.73 7.43
C PRO A 6 -5.57 6.69 6.24
N VAL A 7 -6.61 6.50 5.43
CA VAL A 7 -6.89 7.31 4.25
C VAL A 7 -8.35 7.78 4.31
N ALA A 8 -8.54 9.07 4.17
CA ALA A 8 -9.86 9.66 4.01
C ALA A 8 -10.33 9.47 2.55
N LYS A 9 -11.48 8.84 2.38
CA LYS A 9 -12.24 8.90 1.12
C LYS A 9 -13.11 10.15 1.17
N VAL A 10 -12.97 11.00 0.18
CA VAL A 10 -13.68 12.28 0.09
C VAL A 10 -14.46 12.37 -1.23
N ASN A 11 -15.45 13.24 -1.28
CA ASN A 11 -16.08 13.57 -2.54
C ASN A 11 -15.02 14.11 -3.51
N PRO A 12 -15.00 13.66 -4.77
CA PRO A 12 -13.99 14.10 -5.73
C PRO A 12 -13.93 15.62 -5.84
N VAL A 13 -12.74 16.18 -5.70
CA VAL A 13 -12.48 17.62 -5.80
C VAL A 13 -11.25 17.86 -6.69
N ASN A 14 -11.32 18.89 -7.54
CA ASN A 14 -10.19 19.26 -8.39
C ASN A 14 -9.22 20.13 -7.58
N ILE A 15 -7.96 19.72 -7.49
CA ILE A 15 -6.89 20.45 -6.84
C ILE A 15 -5.71 20.53 -7.83
N GLY A 16 -5.44 21.72 -8.34
CA GLY A 16 -4.35 21.94 -9.28
C GLY A 16 -4.44 21.09 -10.56
N GLY A 17 -5.65 20.95 -11.13
CA GLY A 17 -5.88 20.18 -12.36
C GLY A 17 -6.02 18.67 -12.15
N VAL A 18 -5.92 18.17 -10.91
CA VAL A 18 -6.04 16.75 -10.61
C VAL A 18 -7.25 16.49 -9.73
N VAL A 19 -8.05 15.48 -10.09
CA VAL A 19 -9.20 15.04 -9.28
C VAL A 19 -8.71 14.19 -8.10
N VAL A 20 -8.93 14.69 -6.89
CA VAL A 20 -8.56 14.05 -5.63
C VAL A 20 -9.80 13.45 -4.99
N SER A 21 -9.80 12.15 -4.74
CA SER A 21 -10.83 11.40 -4.01
C SER A 21 -10.31 10.70 -2.76
N ASN A 22 -8.98 10.72 -2.55
CA ASN A 22 -8.35 10.12 -1.39
C ASN A 22 -7.29 11.08 -0.84
N ALA A 23 -7.26 11.26 0.48
CA ALA A 23 -6.25 12.06 1.16
C ALA A 23 -5.70 11.29 2.37
N THR A 24 -4.39 11.32 2.58
CA THR A 24 -3.80 10.66 3.74
C THR A 24 -4.17 11.37 5.04
N LEU A 25 -4.41 10.57 6.07
CA LEU A 25 -4.58 11.03 7.44
C LEU A 25 -3.30 10.80 8.27
N HIS A 26 -2.22 10.39 7.62
CA HIS A 26 -0.90 10.09 8.18
C HIS A 26 -0.93 8.93 9.19
N ASN A 27 -1.50 9.13 10.39
CA ASN A 27 -1.54 8.15 11.48
C ASN A 27 -2.72 8.44 12.42
N GLU A 28 -2.90 7.60 13.43
CA GLU A 28 -3.95 7.75 14.45
C GLU A 28 -3.82 9.05 15.25
N GLU A 29 -2.59 9.45 15.59
CA GLU A 29 -2.33 10.66 16.39
C GLU A 29 -2.80 11.93 15.68
N GLU A 30 -2.62 11.99 14.36
CA GLU A 30 -3.11 13.10 13.53
C GLU A 30 -4.63 13.15 13.45
N ILE A 31 -5.32 12.00 13.41
CA ILE A 31 -6.78 11.93 13.46
C ILE A 31 -7.29 12.48 14.79
N ILE A 32 -6.66 12.08 15.89
CA ILE A 32 -7.02 12.53 17.24
C ILE A 32 -6.72 14.02 17.41
N ARG A 33 -5.52 14.46 17.00
CA ARG A 33 -5.07 15.86 17.13
C ARG A 33 -5.97 16.85 16.38
N LYS A 34 -6.43 16.45 15.20
CA LYS A 34 -7.32 17.25 14.35
C LYS A 34 -8.80 17.00 14.64
N ASP A 35 -9.15 16.12 15.58
CA ASP A 35 -10.51 15.65 15.89
C ASP A 35 -11.30 15.30 14.62
N ILE A 36 -10.71 14.53 13.71
CA ILE A 36 -11.34 14.16 12.44
C ILE A 36 -12.41 13.10 12.69
N ARG A 37 -13.61 13.32 12.17
CA ARG A 37 -14.76 12.40 12.28
C ARG A 37 -15.28 12.01 10.91
N ILE A 38 -15.97 10.87 10.86
CA ILE A 38 -16.62 10.41 9.63
C ILE A 38 -17.78 11.37 9.32
N GLY A 39 -17.77 11.90 8.10
CA GLY A 39 -18.76 12.88 7.63
C GLY A 39 -18.27 14.33 7.66
N ASP A 40 -17.14 14.63 8.29
CA ASP A 40 -16.59 15.98 8.34
C ASP A 40 -16.31 16.58 6.95
N VAL A 41 -16.54 17.88 6.86
CA VAL A 41 -16.00 18.69 5.76
C VAL A 41 -14.55 19.04 6.09
N VAL A 42 -13.64 18.69 5.21
CA VAL A 42 -12.20 18.84 5.44
C VAL A 42 -11.54 19.72 4.39
N LYS A 43 -10.51 20.44 4.79
CA LYS A 43 -9.58 21.11 3.87
C LYS A 43 -8.48 20.14 3.50
N ILE A 44 -8.27 19.94 2.18
CA ILE A 44 -7.23 19.08 1.62
C ILE A 44 -6.17 19.96 0.98
N GLU A 45 -4.93 19.60 1.19
CA GLU A 45 -3.78 20.22 0.54
C GLU A 45 -3.02 19.18 -0.28
N ARG A 46 -2.55 19.60 -1.46
CA ARG A 46 -1.64 18.86 -2.32
C ARG A 46 -0.52 19.80 -2.74
N ALA A 47 0.68 19.59 -2.22
CA ALA A 47 1.86 20.36 -2.62
C ALA A 47 2.57 19.62 -3.77
N GLY A 48 2.52 20.19 -4.99
CA GLY A 48 3.12 19.59 -6.19
C GLY A 48 2.62 18.16 -6.46
N ASP A 49 3.53 17.22 -6.72
CA ASP A 49 3.23 15.79 -6.91
C ASP A 49 3.15 14.98 -5.62
N VAL A 50 3.07 15.66 -4.47
CA VAL A 50 2.98 15.02 -3.15
C VAL A 50 1.57 14.45 -2.94
N ILE A 51 1.48 13.38 -2.15
CA ILE A 51 0.23 12.71 -1.78
C ILE A 51 -0.70 13.72 -1.08
N PRO A 52 -1.96 13.91 -1.55
CA PRO A 52 -2.92 14.78 -0.89
C PRO A 52 -3.12 14.40 0.57
N HIS A 53 -3.18 15.38 1.46
CA HIS A 53 -3.40 15.16 2.89
C HIS A 53 -4.48 16.07 3.46
N VAL A 54 -5.13 15.62 4.54
CA VAL A 54 -6.11 16.42 5.26
C VAL A 54 -5.38 17.43 6.14
N LEU A 55 -5.56 18.71 5.82
CA LEU A 55 -4.96 19.81 6.56
C LEU A 55 -5.73 20.10 7.86
N SER A 56 -7.05 20.30 7.75
CA SER A 56 -7.93 20.68 8.87
C SER A 56 -9.37 20.27 8.61
N VAL A 57 -10.16 20.33 9.67
CA VAL A 57 -11.62 20.13 9.66
C VAL A 57 -12.33 21.48 9.71
N ASP A 58 -13.38 21.64 8.92
CA ASP A 58 -14.31 22.78 9.01
C ASP A 58 -15.37 22.49 10.09
N LEU A 59 -15.05 22.88 11.34
CA LEU A 59 -15.93 22.64 12.49
C LEU A 59 -17.28 23.33 12.37
N LYS A 60 -17.40 24.44 11.60
CA LYS A 60 -18.66 25.15 11.41
C LYS A 60 -19.68 24.34 10.60
N LYS A 61 -19.19 23.39 9.79
CA LYS A 61 -20.02 22.50 8.96
C LYS A 61 -20.23 21.13 9.57
N ARG A 62 -19.68 20.88 10.78
CA ARG A 62 -19.85 19.60 11.46
C ARG A 62 -21.26 19.45 12.00
N VAL A 63 -21.88 18.29 11.76
CA VAL A 63 -23.13 17.89 12.37
C VAL A 63 -22.85 17.21 13.72
N GLU A 64 -23.65 17.52 14.74
CA GLU A 64 -23.40 17.11 16.14
C GLU A 64 -23.18 15.60 16.35
N ASN A 65 -23.83 14.75 15.56
CA ASN A 65 -23.80 13.30 15.73
C ASN A 65 -22.70 12.56 14.92
N TYR A 66 -21.72 13.26 14.37
CA TYR A 66 -20.64 12.61 13.64
C TYR A 66 -19.77 11.77 14.57
N LYS A 67 -19.62 10.47 14.21
CA LYS A 67 -18.89 9.49 15.02
C LYS A 67 -17.39 9.68 14.88
N LYS A 68 -16.68 9.55 16.01
CA LYS A 68 -15.22 9.45 16.01
C LYS A 68 -14.78 8.20 15.26
N PHE A 69 -13.73 8.32 14.49
CA PHE A 69 -13.10 7.15 13.88
C PHE A 69 -12.35 6.37 14.96
N VAL A 70 -12.57 5.06 14.98
CA VAL A 70 -11.83 4.15 15.87
C VAL A 70 -10.78 3.43 15.04
N PHE A 71 -9.51 3.66 15.38
CA PHE A 71 -8.40 2.99 14.71
C PHE A 71 -8.45 1.48 14.99
N PRO A 72 -8.23 0.62 13.99
CA PRO A 72 -8.32 -0.81 14.18
C PRO A 72 -7.22 -1.32 15.12
N LYS A 73 -7.55 -2.25 16.01
CA LYS A 73 -6.59 -2.91 16.92
C LYS A 73 -5.92 -4.15 16.28
N LYS A 74 -6.45 -4.60 15.16
CA LYS A 74 -5.95 -5.74 14.39
C LYS A 74 -5.72 -5.33 12.94
N CYS A 75 -4.73 -5.96 12.31
CA CYS A 75 -4.43 -5.74 10.90
C CYS A 75 -5.65 -6.05 10.02
N PRO A 76 -6.13 -5.11 9.17
CA PRO A 76 -7.29 -5.33 8.32
C PRO A 76 -7.09 -6.45 7.27
N SER A 77 -5.82 -6.80 6.97
CA SER A 77 -5.49 -7.82 5.97
C SER A 77 -5.40 -9.23 6.55
N CYS A 78 -4.78 -9.39 7.73
CA CYS A 78 -4.47 -10.73 8.26
C CYS A 78 -4.97 -10.96 9.70
N GLY A 79 -5.59 -9.98 10.35
CA GLY A 79 -6.10 -10.10 11.72
C GLY A 79 -5.04 -10.10 12.85
N SER A 80 -3.74 -10.07 12.50
CA SER A 80 -2.66 -10.00 13.50
C SER A 80 -2.72 -8.70 14.30
N LYS A 81 -2.09 -8.68 15.48
CA LYS A 81 -1.99 -7.47 16.30
C LYS A 81 -1.33 -6.33 15.53
N ILE A 82 -1.72 -5.12 15.86
CA ILE A 82 -1.03 -3.90 15.44
C ILE A 82 -0.14 -3.44 16.58
N ILE A 83 1.09 -3.07 16.26
CA ILE A 83 2.10 -2.60 17.20
C ILE A 83 2.67 -1.26 16.77
N LYS A 84 3.21 -0.52 17.72
CA LYS A 84 4.08 0.63 17.50
C LYS A 84 5.51 0.23 17.82
N ASP A 85 6.44 0.51 16.93
CA ASP A 85 7.86 0.26 17.18
C ASP A 85 8.39 1.26 18.21
N TYR A 86 9.23 0.77 19.13
CA TYR A 86 9.88 1.61 20.12
C TYR A 86 11.27 2.01 19.63
N ASN A 87 11.49 3.31 19.46
CA ASN A 87 12.78 3.84 19.06
C ASN A 87 13.66 4.06 20.31
N LYS A 88 14.69 3.23 20.44
CA LYS A 88 15.61 3.27 21.60
C LYS A 88 16.40 4.58 21.71
N ASN A 89 16.71 5.23 20.58
CA ASN A 89 17.49 6.47 20.55
C ASN A 89 16.66 7.66 21.04
N THR A 90 15.41 7.76 20.58
CA THR A 90 14.51 8.86 20.97
C THR A 90 13.70 8.53 22.23
N LYS A 91 13.76 7.29 22.73
CA LYS A 91 12.94 6.77 23.85
C LYS A 91 11.45 7.00 23.67
N LYS A 92 10.95 6.95 22.43
CA LYS A 92 9.55 7.15 22.07
C LYS A 92 9.04 6.02 21.17
N PHE A 93 7.74 5.78 21.21
CA PHE A 93 7.07 4.93 20.23
C PHE A 93 6.87 5.68 18.91
N ASP A 94 6.99 4.97 17.80
CA ASP A 94 6.65 5.52 16.49
C ASP A 94 5.17 5.91 16.43
N ALA A 95 4.87 7.02 15.74
CA ALA A 95 3.50 7.41 15.46
C ALA A 95 2.80 6.45 14.48
N VAL A 96 3.59 5.73 13.69
CA VAL A 96 3.09 4.77 12.69
C VAL A 96 2.86 3.41 13.33
N GLN A 97 1.63 2.91 13.19
CA GLN A 97 1.28 1.56 13.61
C GLN A 97 1.57 0.56 12.50
N ARG A 98 2.03 -0.64 12.88
CA ARG A 98 2.44 -1.69 11.96
C ARG A 98 1.78 -3.03 12.30
N CYS A 99 1.51 -3.82 11.27
CA CYS A 99 1.13 -5.22 11.45
C CYS A 99 2.30 -6.00 12.05
N SER A 100 2.05 -6.73 13.14
CA SER A 100 3.05 -7.56 13.82
C SER A 100 3.33 -8.90 13.11
N SER A 101 2.68 -9.16 11.99
CA SER A 101 2.86 -10.41 11.26
C SER A 101 4.26 -10.52 10.67
N GLU A 102 4.89 -11.66 10.89
CA GLU A 102 6.24 -11.96 10.40
C GLU A 102 6.23 -12.65 9.02
N GLY A 103 7.35 -12.53 8.32
CA GLY A 103 7.59 -13.23 7.06
C GLY A 103 6.60 -12.83 5.96
N TYR A 104 5.88 -13.81 5.43
CA TYR A 104 4.91 -13.69 4.33
C TYR A 104 3.49 -14.06 4.75
N LYS A 105 3.21 -14.12 6.05
CA LYS A 105 1.89 -14.49 6.59
C LYS A 105 0.82 -13.43 6.32
N CYS A 106 1.21 -12.15 6.33
CA CYS A 106 0.31 -11.07 5.94
C CYS A 106 0.42 -10.82 4.44
N GLU A 107 -0.67 -10.96 3.72
CA GLU A 107 -0.75 -10.75 2.27
C GLU A 107 -0.15 -9.40 1.84
N LYS A 108 -0.56 -8.31 2.49
CA LYS A 108 -0.07 -6.96 2.12
C LYS A 108 1.43 -6.81 2.35
N ILE A 109 1.96 -7.40 3.42
CA ILE A 109 3.42 -7.41 3.69
C ILE A 109 4.13 -8.27 2.64
N ALA A 110 3.60 -9.46 2.34
CA ALA A 110 4.18 -10.37 1.37
C ALA A 110 4.26 -9.74 -0.03
N ILE A 111 3.15 -9.17 -0.50
CA ILE A 111 3.08 -8.46 -1.79
C ILE A 111 4.11 -7.33 -1.84
N GLU A 112 4.23 -6.49 -0.82
CA GLU A 112 5.20 -5.40 -0.80
C GLU A 112 6.66 -5.90 -0.79
N LYS A 113 6.95 -7.00 -0.09
CA LYS A 113 8.28 -7.64 -0.15
C LYS A 113 8.60 -8.16 -1.54
N ILE A 114 7.64 -8.81 -2.21
CA ILE A 114 7.82 -9.30 -3.58
C ILE A 114 8.00 -8.14 -4.56
N LYS A 115 7.19 -7.07 -4.42
CA LYS A 115 7.35 -5.85 -5.24
C LYS A 115 8.75 -5.25 -5.11
N HIS A 116 9.26 -5.14 -3.88
CA HIS A 116 10.62 -4.66 -3.66
C HIS A 116 11.65 -5.59 -4.30
N PHE A 117 11.49 -6.90 -4.14
CA PHE A 117 12.40 -7.90 -4.70
C PHE A 117 12.54 -7.82 -6.23
N VAL A 118 11.45 -7.49 -6.94
CA VAL A 118 11.46 -7.36 -8.42
C VAL A 118 11.70 -5.93 -8.91
N SER A 119 11.79 -4.96 -8.00
CA SER A 119 11.94 -3.54 -8.33
C SER A 119 13.33 -3.20 -8.88
N LYS A 120 13.45 -1.98 -9.40
CA LYS A 120 14.73 -1.44 -9.90
C LYS A 120 15.83 -1.40 -8.85
N ASP A 121 15.42 -1.27 -7.57
CA ASP A 121 16.36 -1.20 -6.43
C ASP A 121 16.86 -2.59 -5.99
N ALA A 122 16.38 -3.67 -6.63
CA ALA A 122 16.76 -5.04 -6.34
C ALA A 122 17.07 -5.80 -7.65
N LEU A 123 16.23 -6.74 -8.09
CA LEU A 123 16.51 -7.57 -9.28
C LEU A 123 16.15 -6.92 -10.62
N ASN A 124 15.50 -5.76 -10.61
CA ASN A 124 15.10 -5.00 -11.80
C ASN A 124 14.45 -5.87 -12.90
N ILE A 125 13.41 -6.61 -12.54
CA ILE A 125 12.70 -7.50 -13.46
C ILE A 125 11.62 -6.73 -14.20
N ASP A 126 11.84 -6.44 -15.47
CA ASP A 126 10.87 -5.79 -16.33
C ASP A 126 9.62 -6.69 -16.51
N GLY A 127 8.44 -6.06 -16.57
CA GLY A 127 7.17 -6.76 -16.70
C GLY A 127 6.51 -7.17 -15.36
N LEU A 128 7.22 -7.13 -14.22
CA LEU A 128 6.67 -7.40 -12.89
C LEU A 128 6.35 -6.10 -12.12
N GLY A 129 5.60 -5.20 -12.75
CA GLY A 129 5.11 -4.02 -12.06
C GLY A 129 4.10 -4.35 -10.94
N LYS A 130 3.78 -3.33 -10.13
CA LYS A 130 2.90 -3.45 -8.95
C LYS A 130 1.61 -4.25 -9.22
N LYS A 131 0.88 -3.90 -10.28
CA LYS A 131 -0.41 -4.55 -10.63
C LYS A 131 -0.23 -6.00 -11.04
N VAL A 132 0.88 -6.33 -11.70
CA VAL A 132 1.18 -7.70 -12.14
C VAL A 132 1.48 -8.59 -10.93
N VAL A 133 2.30 -8.12 -9.99
CA VAL A 133 2.60 -8.83 -8.74
C VAL A 133 1.32 -9.08 -7.94
N GLU A 134 0.44 -8.08 -7.82
CA GLU A 134 -0.87 -8.25 -7.16
C GLU A 134 -1.73 -9.29 -7.86
N LYS A 135 -1.85 -9.22 -9.20
CA LYS A 135 -2.61 -10.20 -10.00
C LYS A 135 -2.04 -11.62 -9.87
N PHE A 136 -0.72 -11.78 -9.89
CA PHE A 136 -0.08 -13.09 -9.74
C PHE A 136 -0.28 -13.66 -8.33
N TRP A 137 -0.29 -12.81 -7.30
CA TRP A 137 -0.64 -13.20 -5.94
C TRP A 137 -2.09 -13.68 -5.86
N GLU A 138 -3.05 -12.93 -6.38
CA GLU A 138 -4.47 -13.29 -6.41
C GLU A 138 -4.70 -14.63 -7.14
N LYS A 139 -4.01 -14.84 -8.27
CA LYS A 139 -4.07 -16.09 -9.06
C LYS A 139 -3.25 -17.24 -8.44
N LYS A 140 -2.65 -17.04 -7.26
CA LYS A 140 -1.81 -18.04 -6.56
C LYS A 140 -0.59 -18.52 -7.37
N LEU A 141 -0.12 -17.72 -8.31
CA LEU A 141 1.09 -18.02 -9.10
C LEU A 141 2.36 -17.77 -8.29
N ILE A 142 2.32 -16.82 -7.35
CA ILE A 142 3.42 -16.48 -6.46
C ILE A 142 2.94 -16.37 -5.02
N ARG A 143 3.76 -16.83 -4.06
CA ARG A 143 3.59 -16.66 -2.61
C ARG A 143 4.86 -16.15 -1.95
N PHE A 144 6.00 -16.48 -2.52
CA PHE A 144 7.33 -16.12 -2.07
C PHE A 144 8.15 -15.53 -3.23
N PRO A 145 9.18 -14.73 -2.95
CA PRO A 145 10.03 -14.15 -4.01
C PRO A 145 10.62 -15.19 -4.97
N GLN A 146 11.02 -16.36 -4.45
CA GLN A 146 11.62 -17.43 -5.29
C GLN A 146 10.62 -18.05 -6.27
N ASP A 147 9.33 -17.91 -6.08
CA ASP A 147 8.31 -18.45 -7.00
C ASP A 147 8.37 -17.75 -8.36
N ILE A 148 8.92 -16.53 -8.42
CA ILE A 148 9.13 -15.79 -9.66
C ILE A 148 10.00 -16.57 -10.64
N PHE A 149 10.97 -17.34 -10.13
CA PHE A 149 11.86 -18.16 -10.96
C PHE A 149 11.27 -19.51 -11.38
N LYS A 150 10.04 -19.81 -10.90
CA LYS A 150 9.32 -21.07 -11.16
C LYS A 150 7.94 -20.83 -11.77
N LEU A 151 7.74 -19.68 -12.40
CA LEU A 151 6.45 -19.31 -12.99
C LEU A 151 6.05 -20.29 -14.10
N ASP A 152 4.77 -20.66 -14.11
CA ASP A 152 4.16 -21.41 -15.18
C ASP A 152 3.72 -20.44 -16.29
N TYR A 153 4.54 -20.32 -17.31
CA TYR A 153 4.32 -19.38 -18.41
C TYR A 153 3.08 -19.73 -19.24
N ASN A 154 2.70 -21.00 -19.33
CA ASN A 154 1.48 -21.39 -20.02
C ASN A 154 0.23 -20.86 -19.30
N LYS A 155 0.25 -20.87 -17.97
CA LYS A 155 -0.84 -20.24 -17.19
C LYS A 155 -0.88 -18.73 -17.34
N ILE A 156 0.30 -18.09 -17.41
CA ILE A 156 0.41 -16.64 -17.55
C ILE A 156 -0.11 -16.18 -18.90
N GLU A 157 0.24 -16.86 -19.98
CA GLU A 157 -0.18 -16.54 -21.34
C GLU A 157 -1.70 -16.50 -21.50
N ASN A 158 -2.41 -17.34 -20.75
CA ASN A 158 -3.87 -17.43 -20.74
C ASN A 158 -4.56 -16.42 -19.80
N LEU A 159 -3.81 -15.54 -19.13
CA LEU A 159 -4.39 -14.48 -18.31
C LEU A 159 -4.85 -13.31 -19.15
N GLU A 160 -5.95 -12.67 -18.74
CA GLU A 160 -6.43 -11.44 -19.36
C GLU A 160 -5.34 -10.35 -19.39
N GLY A 161 -5.10 -9.79 -20.56
CA GLY A 161 -4.06 -8.78 -20.80
C GLY A 161 -2.65 -9.36 -21.00
N TRP A 162 -2.54 -10.69 -21.09
CA TRP A 162 -1.31 -11.41 -21.43
C TRP A 162 -1.46 -12.10 -22.78
N GLY A 163 -0.34 -12.41 -23.40
CA GLY A 163 -0.22 -13.16 -24.64
C GLY A 163 1.20 -13.67 -24.78
N SER A 164 1.51 -14.37 -25.86
CA SER A 164 2.81 -15.00 -26.10
C SER A 164 3.97 -14.01 -26.02
N GLN A 165 3.84 -12.83 -26.60
CA GLN A 165 4.89 -11.80 -26.59
C GLN A 165 5.19 -11.27 -25.19
N SER A 166 4.16 -10.91 -24.41
CA SER A 166 4.36 -10.39 -23.04
C SER A 166 4.93 -11.45 -22.10
N THR A 167 4.48 -12.70 -22.27
CA THR A 167 4.98 -13.85 -21.51
C THR A 167 6.43 -14.16 -21.85
N SER A 168 6.81 -14.10 -23.13
CA SER A 168 8.17 -14.29 -23.59
C SER A 168 9.12 -13.19 -23.08
N ASN A 169 8.67 -11.92 -23.12
CA ASN A 169 9.43 -10.79 -22.57
C ASN A 169 9.66 -10.93 -21.06
N LEU A 170 8.64 -11.36 -20.32
CA LEU A 170 8.77 -11.60 -18.88
C LEU A 170 9.78 -12.74 -18.61
N ASN A 171 9.69 -13.85 -19.33
CA ASN A 171 10.63 -14.96 -19.20
C ASN A 171 12.08 -14.51 -19.48
N TYR A 172 12.28 -13.73 -20.53
CA TYR A 172 13.60 -13.17 -20.85
C TYR A 172 14.12 -12.28 -19.70
N SER A 173 13.29 -11.37 -19.17
CA SER A 173 13.68 -10.47 -18.09
C SER A 173 14.03 -11.22 -16.81
N ILE A 174 13.25 -12.26 -16.45
CA ILE A 174 13.53 -13.11 -15.29
C ILE A 174 14.86 -13.88 -15.48
N ASN A 175 15.10 -14.45 -16.65
CA ASN A 175 16.36 -15.15 -16.91
C ASN A 175 17.54 -14.19 -16.86
N LYS A 176 17.45 -13.02 -17.46
CA LYS A 176 18.48 -11.98 -17.38
C LYS A 176 18.81 -11.59 -15.94
N SER A 177 17.80 -11.54 -15.05
CA SER A 177 18.03 -11.20 -13.64
C SER A 177 18.77 -12.26 -12.83
N LYS A 178 18.92 -13.48 -13.35
CA LYS A 178 19.71 -14.55 -12.70
C LYS A 178 21.23 -14.37 -12.90
N ASP A 179 21.63 -13.63 -13.93
CA ASP A 179 23.03 -13.42 -14.31
C ASP A 179 23.62 -12.16 -13.68
N ILE A 180 22.97 -11.60 -12.64
CA ILE A 180 23.50 -10.46 -11.88
C ILE A 180 24.61 -10.99 -10.97
N SER A 181 25.85 -10.68 -11.33
CA SER A 181 27.06 -10.90 -10.52
C SER A 181 27.31 -9.74 -9.55
#